data_ff857c285c16b38ff6186818f64d7eab
#
_entry.id   ff857c285c16b38ff6186818f64d7eab
#
_cell.length_a   1.000
_cell.length_b   1.000
_cell.length_c   1.000
_cell.angle_alpha   90.00
_cell.angle_beta   90.00
_cell.angle_gamma   90.00
#
_symmetry.space_group_name_H-M   'P 1'
#
loop_
_entity.id
_entity.type
_entity.pdbx_description
1 polymer ?
#
loop_
_entity_poly.entity_id
_entity_poly.type
_entity_poly.pdbx_seq_one_letter_code
_entity_poly.pdbx_strand_id
1 'polypeptide(L)'
;MSRTPQQIAADRARYEEHQRKGLEFAPRALPGPSPLPPEPVTSPLHVETIPGGWYWWTELKHGETLRIHQSAGFATVAMVCWNARDPSERLNLPDTVKVQWNTRVQKGRVLFSDMGRVLLSVTEDSTGGAHDVLMGGSTAASNAVRYPGATRNTRDNLVLAAGKLGLTRRDIPMALSLFAPVRVQQDGAMSWHADLLNGGDYVDLRAEMDLFVALSNCPHPLDLSPVFAPAPVSVTRHVVPAAADDISRTATAEAIRGFENNAFAGV
;
A
#
# COMPACT_ATOMS: atom_id res chain seq x y z
N MET A 1 -18.69 -13.19 23.31
CA MET A 1 -18.22 -13.92 24.51
C MET A 1 -17.56 -12.90 25.46
N SER A 2 -17.87 -12.90 26.75
CA SER A 2 -17.22 -12.03 27.72
C SER A 2 -15.84 -12.58 28.07
N ARG A 3 -14.83 -11.70 28.11
CA ARG A 3 -13.45 -12.06 28.51
C ARG A 3 -13.40 -12.44 29.99
N THR A 4 -12.59 -13.44 30.34
CA THR A 4 -12.35 -13.81 31.74
C THR A 4 -11.45 -12.76 32.42
N PRO A 5 -11.49 -12.64 33.78
CA PRO A 5 -10.57 -11.77 34.51
C PRO A 5 -9.10 -12.04 34.22
N GLN A 6 -8.70 -13.31 34.02
CA GLN A 6 -7.33 -13.68 33.64
C GLN A 6 -6.95 -13.17 32.25
N GLN A 7 -7.84 -13.28 31.27
CA GLN A 7 -7.63 -12.76 29.93
C GLN A 7 -7.48 -11.22 29.96
N ILE A 8 -8.31 -10.53 30.73
CA ILE A 8 -8.23 -9.07 30.90
C ILE A 8 -6.87 -8.67 31.51
N ALA A 9 -6.42 -9.39 32.55
CA ALA A 9 -5.13 -9.13 33.20
C ALA A 9 -3.94 -9.37 32.23
N ALA A 10 -3.99 -10.45 31.45
CA ALA A 10 -2.96 -10.75 30.46
C ALA A 10 -2.91 -9.69 29.33
N ASP A 11 -4.08 -9.28 28.82
CA ASP A 11 -4.18 -8.22 27.81
C ASP A 11 -3.63 -6.89 28.35
N ARG A 12 -3.92 -6.55 29.62
CA ARG A 12 -3.40 -5.35 30.26
C ARG A 12 -1.88 -5.39 30.42
N ALA A 13 -1.33 -6.50 30.92
CA ALA A 13 0.11 -6.65 31.09
C ALA A 13 0.84 -6.53 29.73
N ARG A 14 0.29 -7.14 28.68
CA ARG A 14 0.80 -7.00 27.31
C ARG A 14 0.76 -5.54 26.82
N TYR A 15 -0.32 -4.84 27.07
CA TYR A 15 -0.44 -3.43 26.71
C TYR A 15 0.60 -2.56 27.43
N GLU A 16 0.77 -2.75 28.73
CA GLU A 16 1.75 -2.01 29.55
C GLU A 16 3.19 -2.29 29.08
N GLU A 17 3.50 -3.54 28.75
CA GLU A 17 4.80 -3.90 28.18
C GLU A 17 5.06 -3.27 26.80
N HIS A 18 4.07 -3.26 25.91
CA HIS A 18 4.20 -2.58 24.61
C HIS A 18 4.40 -1.09 24.77
N GLN A 19 3.72 -0.44 25.71
CA GLN A 19 3.96 0.98 26.00
C GLN A 19 5.38 1.23 26.48
N ARG A 20 5.88 0.43 27.43
CA ARG A 20 7.24 0.53 27.92
C ARG A 20 8.27 0.36 26.80
N LYS A 21 8.14 -0.69 26.02
CA LYS A 21 9.01 -0.94 24.85
C LYS A 21 8.98 0.24 23.86
N GLY A 22 7.80 0.81 23.60
CA GLY A 22 7.66 1.95 22.70
C GLY A 22 8.35 3.22 23.22
N LEU A 23 8.35 3.46 24.53
CA LEU A 23 9.04 4.60 25.15
C LEU A 23 10.57 4.43 25.16
N GLU A 24 11.06 3.20 25.29
CA GLU A 24 12.48 2.88 25.31
C GLU A 24 13.08 2.74 23.89
N PHE A 25 12.24 2.64 22.86
CA PHE A 25 12.65 2.38 21.49
C PHE A 25 13.17 3.64 20.80
N ALA A 26 14.40 3.58 20.29
CA ALA A 26 14.95 4.63 19.42
C ALA A 26 14.66 4.28 17.93
N PRO A 27 13.84 5.06 17.22
CA PRO A 27 13.54 4.79 15.81
C PRO A 27 14.81 4.78 14.97
N ARG A 28 14.95 3.80 14.06
CA ARG A 28 16.04 3.76 13.10
C ARG A 28 15.74 4.70 11.94
N ALA A 29 16.78 5.35 11.41
CA ALA A 29 16.67 6.14 10.19
C ALA A 29 16.25 5.21 9.03
N LEU A 30 15.25 5.63 8.26
CA LEU A 30 14.85 4.90 7.06
C LEU A 30 15.83 5.19 5.92
N PRO A 31 16.04 4.22 5.01
CA PRO A 31 16.86 4.44 3.83
C PRO A 31 16.24 5.48 2.90
N GLY A 32 17.07 6.09 2.08
CA GLY A 32 16.63 6.94 0.97
C GLY A 32 15.90 6.14 -0.12
N PRO A 33 15.47 6.83 -1.18
CA PRO A 33 14.84 6.19 -2.34
C PRO A 33 15.72 5.09 -2.93
N SER A 34 15.08 4.05 -3.44
CA SER A 34 15.74 2.98 -4.16
C SER A 34 16.32 3.49 -5.50
N PRO A 35 17.45 2.97 -5.98
CA PRO A 35 18.05 3.43 -7.22
C PRO A 35 17.21 3.09 -8.46
N LEU A 36 17.37 3.87 -9.54
CA LEU A 36 16.88 3.59 -10.87
C LEU A 36 18.02 3.20 -11.79
N PRO A 37 17.79 2.26 -12.73
CA PRO A 37 16.61 1.40 -12.88
C PRO A 37 16.53 0.34 -11.79
N PRO A 38 15.35 -0.31 -11.60
CA PRO A 38 15.25 -1.42 -10.66
C PRO A 38 16.15 -2.60 -11.06
N GLU A 39 16.69 -3.29 -10.07
CA GLU A 39 17.37 -4.55 -10.32
C GLU A 39 16.44 -5.55 -11.02
N PRO A 40 16.92 -6.28 -12.04
CA PRO A 40 16.13 -7.29 -12.72
C PRO A 40 15.66 -8.39 -11.76
N VAL A 41 14.38 -8.72 -11.83
CA VAL A 41 13.84 -9.85 -11.07
C VAL A 41 14.26 -11.16 -11.76
N THR A 42 15.02 -11.96 -11.04
CA THR A 42 15.40 -13.32 -11.49
C THR A 42 14.31 -14.31 -11.10
N SER A 43 13.90 -15.17 -12.03
CA SER A 43 12.88 -16.22 -11.81
C SER A 43 11.54 -15.66 -11.26
N PRO A 44 10.88 -14.74 -11.97
CA PRO A 44 9.60 -14.21 -11.52
C PRO A 44 8.52 -15.31 -11.51
N LEU A 45 7.66 -15.29 -10.50
CA LEU A 45 6.49 -16.17 -10.42
C LEU A 45 5.41 -15.77 -11.44
N HIS A 46 5.30 -14.49 -11.72
CA HIS A 46 4.33 -13.92 -12.67
C HIS A 46 4.81 -12.55 -13.15
N VAL A 47 4.58 -12.29 -14.44
CA VAL A 47 4.83 -10.98 -15.05
C VAL A 47 3.65 -10.63 -15.94
N GLU A 48 3.10 -9.42 -15.77
CA GLU A 48 1.99 -8.93 -16.57
C GLU A 48 2.08 -7.41 -16.76
N THR A 49 1.45 -6.91 -17.81
CA THR A 49 1.30 -5.47 -18.05
C THR A 49 -0.16 -5.08 -17.88
N ILE A 50 -0.43 -4.12 -16.99
CA ILE A 50 -1.75 -3.54 -16.79
C ILE A 50 -1.88 -2.36 -17.74
N PRO A 51 -2.77 -2.42 -18.74
CA PRO A 51 -3.01 -1.29 -19.64
C PRO A 51 -3.50 -0.05 -18.90
N GLY A 52 -3.27 1.12 -19.47
CA GLY A 52 -3.83 2.37 -18.95
C GLY A 52 -5.36 2.32 -18.86
N GLY A 53 -5.91 2.74 -17.73
CA GLY A 53 -7.34 2.70 -17.45
C GLY A 53 -7.88 1.34 -16.99
N TRP A 54 -7.07 0.29 -16.93
CA TRP A 54 -7.53 -1.04 -16.54
C TRP A 54 -7.27 -1.38 -15.08
N TYR A 55 -7.86 -2.49 -14.61
CA TYR A 55 -7.63 -3.07 -13.29
C TYR A 55 -6.95 -4.42 -13.39
N TRP A 56 -6.38 -4.84 -12.29
CA TRP A 56 -5.74 -6.13 -12.11
C TRP A 56 -5.98 -6.62 -10.67
N TRP A 57 -5.93 -7.92 -10.45
CA TRP A 57 -6.03 -8.52 -9.13
C TRP A 57 -5.24 -9.81 -9.04
N THR A 58 -4.82 -10.16 -7.84
CA THR A 58 -4.11 -11.40 -7.57
C THR A 58 -4.30 -11.83 -6.13
N GLU A 59 -4.07 -13.11 -5.87
CA GLU A 59 -3.72 -13.60 -4.55
C GLU A 59 -2.20 -13.53 -4.41
N LEU A 60 -1.71 -12.86 -3.37
CA LEU A 60 -0.29 -12.72 -3.04
C LEU A 60 -0.03 -13.52 -1.77
N LYS A 61 0.85 -14.52 -1.84
CA LYS A 61 1.15 -15.37 -0.69
C LYS A 61 2.12 -14.70 0.28
N HIS A 62 2.05 -15.07 1.55
CA HIS A 62 3.01 -14.62 2.55
C HIS A 62 4.46 -14.81 2.06
N GLY A 63 5.25 -13.75 2.14
CA GLY A 63 6.64 -13.71 1.66
C GLY A 63 6.82 -13.41 0.17
N GLU A 64 5.74 -13.43 -0.64
CA GLU A 64 5.82 -12.94 -2.02
C GLU A 64 5.92 -11.42 -2.05
N THR A 65 6.63 -10.91 -3.02
CA THR A 65 6.78 -9.47 -3.30
C THR A 65 6.10 -9.15 -4.62
N LEU A 66 5.28 -8.09 -4.61
CA LEU A 66 4.69 -7.49 -5.78
C LEU A 66 5.49 -6.24 -6.15
N ARG A 67 6.19 -6.28 -7.28
CA ARG A 67 6.78 -5.09 -7.91
C ARG A 67 5.75 -4.46 -8.83
N ILE A 68 5.56 -3.14 -8.69
CA ILE A 68 4.79 -2.30 -9.61
C ILE A 68 5.76 -1.30 -10.21
N HIS A 69 5.88 -1.26 -11.54
CA HIS A 69 6.93 -0.53 -12.25
C HIS A 69 6.34 0.29 -13.41
N GLN A 70 6.64 1.58 -13.45
CA GLN A 70 6.28 2.52 -14.51
C GLN A 70 7.23 2.42 -15.72
N SER A 71 7.29 1.25 -16.36
CA SER A 71 8.27 0.97 -17.42
C SER A 71 8.03 1.72 -18.74
N ALA A 72 6.84 2.29 -18.95
CA ALA A 72 6.44 2.89 -20.22
C ALA A 72 5.96 4.34 -20.10
N GLY A 73 6.19 5.01 -18.97
CA GLY A 73 5.77 6.38 -18.73
C GLY A 73 5.06 6.56 -17.40
N PHE A 74 4.42 7.73 -17.19
CA PHE A 74 3.77 8.03 -15.92
C PHE A 74 2.38 7.40 -15.83
N ALA A 75 2.11 6.83 -14.67
CA ALA A 75 0.81 6.27 -14.31
C ALA A 75 0.61 6.40 -12.81
N THR A 76 -0.62 6.51 -12.36
CA THR A 76 -1.00 6.37 -10.97
C THR A 76 -1.70 5.03 -10.78
N VAL A 77 -1.31 4.28 -9.76
CA VAL A 77 -1.89 2.97 -9.47
C VAL A 77 -2.54 3.00 -8.09
N ALA A 78 -3.86 2.96 -8.07
CA ALA A 78 -4.59 2.80 -6.83
C ALA A 78 -4.62 1.32 -6.42
N MET A 79 -4.27 1.03 -5.16
CA MET A 79 -4.17 -0.31 -4.60
C MET A 79 -5.04 -0.46 -3.36
N VAL A 80 -5.71 -1.59 -3.26
CA VAL A 80 -6.38 -2.08 -2.06
C VAL A 80 -5.98 -3.52 -1.81
N CYS A 81 -6.02 -3.96 -0.55
CA CYS A 81 -5.78 -5.36 -0.20
C CYS A 81 -6.59 -5.80 1.01
N TRP A 82 -6.80 -7.11 1.09
CA TRP A 82 -7.55 -7.80 2.13
C TRP A 82 -6.77 -9.03 2.57
N ASN A 83 -6.95 -9.45 3.81
CA ASN A 83 -6.50 -10.75 4.27
C ASN A 83 -7.25 -11.84 3.47
N ALA A 84 -6.53 -12.73 2.78
CA ALA A 84 -7.15 -13.75 1.94
C ALA A 84 -7.93 -14.81 2.72
N ARG A 85 -7.60 -15.02 4.02
CA ARG A 85 -8.32 -15.96 4.89
C ARG A 85 -9.57 -15.35 5.51
N ASP A 86 -9.56 -14.04 5.74
CA ASP A 86 -10.69 -13.28 6.30
C ASP A 86 -10.74 -11.89 5.65
N PRO A 87 -11.43 -11.71 4.52
CA PRO A 87 -11.49 -10.44 3.82
C PRO A 87 -12.24 -9.32 4.56
N SER A 88 -12.80 -9.58 5.74
CA SER A 88 -13.28 -8.51 6.62
C SER A 88 -12.13 -7.69 7.16
N GLU A 89 -10.94 -8.28 7.31
CA GLU A 89 -9.70 -7.57 7.61
C GLU A 89 -9.06 -7.05 6.32
N ARG A 90 -8.80 -5.76 6.29
CA ARG A 90 -8.39 -5.05 5.08
C ARG A 90 -7.47 -3.88 5.37
N LEU A 91 -6.86 -3.35 4.32
CA LEU A 91 -6.00 -2.18 4.37
C LEU A 91 -6.68 -1.02 5.09
N ASN A 92 -5.98 -0.44 6.07
CA ASN A 92 -6.43 0.74 6.81
C ASN A 92 -5.37 1.84 6.73
N LEU A 93 -5.54 2.77 5.79
CA LEU A 93 -4.62 3.89 5.61
C LEU A 93 -4.66 4.89 6.79
N PRO A 94 -5.82 5.24 7.38
CA PRO A 94 -5.85 6.05 8.59
C PRO A 94 -5.00 5.46 9.73
N ASP A 95 -5.09 4.16 10.00
CA ASP A 95 -4.26 3.52 11.01
C ASP A 95 -2.79 3.46 10.59
N THR A 96 -2.51 3.18 9.32
CA THR A 96 -1.14 3.21 8.77
C THR A 96 -0.45 4.56 9.02
N VAL A 97 -1.16 5.66 8.77
CA VAL A 97 -0.65 7.03 8.99
C VAL A 97 -0.56 7.34 10.49
N LYS A 98 -1.63 7.06 11.23
CA LYS A 98 -1.75 7.40 12.66
C LYS A 98 -0.69 6.72 13.50
N VAL A 99 -0.50 5.41 13.36
CA VAL A 99 0.43 4.67 14.21
C VAL A 99 1.90 4.94 13.87
N GLN A 100 2.18 5.29 12.62
CA GLN A 100 3.54 5.65 12.19
C GLN A 100 3.82 7.15 12.22
N TRP A 101 2.81 7.99 12.59
CA TRP A 101 2.89 9.45 12.61
C TRP A 101 3.47 10.06 11.34
N ASN A 102 3.16 9.45 10.19
CA ASN A 102 3.75 9.83 8.92
C ASN A 102 2.84 9.45 7.75
N THR A 103 2.64 10.39 6.82
CA THR A 103 1.89 10.15 5.57
C THR A 103 2.77 9.60 4.44
N ARG A 104 4.09 9.58 4.62
CA ARG A 104 5.03 9.14 3.60
C ARG A 104 5.21 7.62 3.69
N VAL A 105 4.59 6.90 2.78
CA VAL A 105 4.77 5.45 2.59
C VAL A 105 5.99 5.25 1.70
N GLN A 106 7.12 4.89 2.30
CA GLN A 106 8.41 4.74 1.62
C GLN A 106 9.11 3.46 2.05
N LYS A 107 10.23 3.13 1.42
CA LYS A 107 11.08 2.00 1.79
C LYS A 107 11.32 1.94 3.30
N GLY A 108 11.07 0.78 3.90
CA GLY A 108 11.16 0.52 5.34
C GLY A 108 9.88 0.84 6.14
N ARG A 109 8.80 1.29 5.49
CA ARG A 109 7.49 1.45 6.11
C ARG A 109 6.62 0.21 5.88
N VAL A 110 5.56 0.10 6.70
CA VAL A 110 4.59 -0.99 6.62
C VAL A 110 3.17 -0.44 6.45
N LEU A 111 2.31 -1.25 5.85
CA LEU A 111 0.88 -0.97 5.68
C LEU A 111 0.09 -1.85 6.65
N PHE A 112 -0.76 -1.22 7.45
CA PHE A 112 -1.56 -1.88 8.48
C PHE A 112 -2.96 -2.24 8.01
N SER A 113 -3.49 -3.32 8.59
CA SER A 113 -4.91 -3.64 8.56
C SER A 113 -5.69 -2.87 9.62
N ASP A 114 -7.01 -2.91 9.53
CA ASP A 114 -7.95 -2.44 10.55
C ASP A 114 -7.91 -3.27 11.85
N MET A 115 -7.17 -4.39 11.86
CA MET A 115 -6.89 -5.21 13.04
C MET A 115 -5.50 -4.92 13.65
N GLY A 116 -4.78 -3.89 13.18
CA GLY A 116 -3.45 -3.51 13.66
C GLY A 116 -2.37 -4.54 13.35
N ARG A 117 -2.55 -5.34 12.30
CA ARG A 117 -1.59 -6.29 11.75
C ARG A 117 -0.90 -5.72 10.51
N VAL A 118 0.34 -6.13 10.24
CA VAL A 118 1.05 -5.73 9.03
C VAL A 118 0.56 -6.58 7.86
N LEU A 119 0.02 -5.91 6.84
CA LEU A 119 -0.37 -6.56 5.57
C LEU A 119 0.80 -6.60 4.60
N LEU A 120 1.46 -5.46 4.40
CA LEU A 120 2.52 -5.28 3.42
C LEU A 120 3.70 -4.50 4.01
N SER A 121 4.92 -4.87 3.63
CA SER A 121 6.14 -4.09 3.84
C SER A 121 6.59 -3.44 2.54
N VAL A 122 6.95 -2.16 2.59
CA VAL A 122 7.59 -1.46 1.46
C VAL A 122 9.08 -1.78 1.49
N THR A 123 9.50 -2.73 0.66
CA THR A 123 10.89 -3.22 0.63
C THR A 123 11.77 -2.42 -0.31
N GLU A 124 11.23 -1.92 -1.42
CA GLU A 124 11.87 -0.98 -2.33
C GLU A 124 10.89 0.11 -2.74
N ASP A 125 11.39 1.34 -2.92
CA ASP A 125 10.62 2.48 -3.41
C ASP A 125 11.57 3.52 -3.99
N SER A 126 11.50 3.76 -5.29
CA SER A 126 12.36 4.72 -5.98
C SER A 126 11.88 6.16 -5.83
N THR A 127 10.61 6.37 -5.47
CA THR A 127 9.98 7.69 -5.38
C THR A 127 10.26 8.42 -4.05
N GLY A 128 10.79 7.69 -3.04
CA GLY A 128 10.94 8.24 -1.69
C GLY A 128 9.60 8.59 -1.02
N GLY A 129 8.56 7.83 -1.33
CA GLY A 129 7.22 7.99 -0.75
C GLY A 129 6.35 9.02 -1.46
N ALA A 130 6.51 9.18 -2.78
CA ALA A 130 5.59 9.96 -3.60
C ALA A 130 4.28 9.18 -3.86
N HIS A 131 3.58 8.85 -2.78
CA HIS A 131 2.33 8.09 -2.75
C HIS A 131 1.28 8.85 -1.95
N ASP A 132 0.00 8.74 -2.35
CA ASP A 132 -1.10 9.38 -1.63
C ASP A 132 -1.86 8.37 -0.77
N VAL A 133 -1.99 8.70 0.52
CA VAL A 133 -2.71 7.95 1.54
C VAL A 133 -4.01 8.64 1.98
N LEU A 134 -4.38 9.78 1.37
CA LEU A 134 -5.43 10.66 1.88
C LEU A 134 -6.66 10.73 0.98
N MET A 135 -6.50 10.71 -0.35
CA MET A 135 -7.59 10.99 -1.29
C MET A 135 -8.17 9.73 -1.92
N GLY A 136 -7.39 8.64 -1.98
CA GLY A 136 -7.75 7.47 -2.75
C GLY A 136 -7.73 7.75 -4.26
N GLY A 137 -8.58 7.07 -5.03
CA GLY A 137 -8.57 7.14 -6.49
C GLY A 137 -9.73 7.94 -7.09
N SER A 138 -9.73 8.02 -8.43
CA SER A 138 -10.74 8.73 -9.21
C SER A 138 -12.10 8.02 -9.21
N THR A 139 -13.14 8.81 -9.50
CA THR A 139 -14.52 8.35 -9.71
C THR A 139 -15.02 8.81 -11.08
N ALA A 140 -16.14 8.27 -11.55
CA ALA A 140 -16.77 8.74 -12.77
C ALA A 140 -17.08 10.26 -12.71
N ALA A 141 -17.52 10.76 -11.55
CA ALA A 141 -17.82 12.17 -11.35
C ALA A 141 -16.56 13.05 -11.40
N SER A 142 -15.46 12.64 -10.74
CA SER A 142 -14.20 13.41 -10.80
C SER A 142 -13.60 13.42 -12.20
N ASN A 143 -13.73 12.33 -12.95
CA ASN A 143 -13.23 12.25 -14.31
C ASN A 143 -14.08 13.08 -15.30
N ALA A 144 -15.40 13.10 -15.14
CA ALA A 144 -16.31 13.87 -16.00
C ALA A 144 -16.04 15.38 -15.98
N VAL A 145 -15.48 15.91 -14.89
CA VAL A 145 -15.06 17.32 -14.80
C VAL A 145 -13.78 17.59 -15.60
N ARG A 146 -12.94 16.57 -15.80
CA ARG A 146 -11.59 16.73 -16.36
C ARG A 146 -11.47 16.27 -17.80
N TYR A 147 -12.16 15.21 -18.15
CA TYR A 147 -11.98 14.52 -19.43
C TYR A 147 -13.28 14.54 -20.25
N PRO A 148 -13.22 14.78 -21.56
CA PRO A 148 -14.38 14.66 -22.41
C PRO A 148 -14.80 13.18 -22.55
N GLY A 149 -16.10 12.93 -22.48
CA GLY A 149 -16.67 11.59 -22.64
C GLY A 149 -16.51 10.67 -21.42
N ALA A 150 -16.98 9.44 -21.58
CA ALA A 150 -16.88 8.43 -20.53
C ALA A 150 -15.48 7.83 -20.48
N THR A 151 -14.87 7.86 -19.31
CA THR A 151 -13.56 7.24 -19.04
C THR A 151 -13.66 6.20 -17.93
N ARG A 152 -12.70 5.28 -17.91
CA ARG A 152 -12.52 4.40 -16.76
C ARG A 152 -12.07 5.20 -15.55
N ASN A 153 -12.35 4.69 -14.35
CA ASN A 153 -11.98 5.33 -13.10
C ASN A 153 -11.64 4.28 -12.05
N THR A 154 -10.94 4.70 -11.01
CA THR A 154 -10.46 3.83 -9.94
C THR A 154 -11.59 3.09 -9.23
N ARG A 155 -12.66 3.81 -8.86
CA ARG A 155 -13.76 3.22 -8.09
C ARG A 155 -14.43 2.07 -8.83
N ASP A 156 -14.78 2.26 -10.11
CA ASP A 156 -15.46 1.23 -10.89
C ASP A 156 -14.54 0.05 -11.16
N ASN A 157 -13.26 0.31 -11.43
CA ASN A 157 -12.25 -0.72 -11.58
C ASN A 157 -12.09 -1.59 -10.32
N LEU A 158 -12.02 -0.97 -9.14
CA LEU A 158 -11.91 -1.71 -7.88
C LEU A 158 -13.19 -2.50 -7.55
N VAL A 159 -14.37 -2.00 -7.93
CA VAL A 159 -15.63 -2.77 -7.81
C VAL A 159 -15.58 -4.01 -8.70
N LEU A 160 -15.09 -3.90 -9.94
CA LEU A 160 -14.95 -5.04 -10.85
C LEU A 160 -13.91 -6.05 -10.32
N ALA A 161 -12.76 -5.58 -9.82
CA ALA A 161 -11.73 -6.43 -9.24
C ALA A 161 -12.23 -7.15 -7.99
N ALA A 162 -12.87 -6.44 -7.05
CA ALA A 162 -13.46 -7.02 -5.84
C ALA A 162 -14.51 -8.08 -6.16
N GLY A 163 -15.35 -7.84 -7.19
CA GLY A 163 -16.32 -8.81 -7.65
C GLY A 163 -15.71 -10.13 -8.15
N LYS A 164 -14.49 -10.10 -8.71
CA LYS A 164 -13.75 -11.32 -9.08
C LYS A 164 -13.30 -12.14 -7.87
N LEU A 165 -13.16 -11.49 -6.73
CA LEU A 165 -12.79 -12.10 -5.45
C LEU A 165 -14.03 -12.48 -4.60
N GLY A 166 -15.24 -12.34 -5.13
CA GLY A 166 -16.48 -12.56 -4.39
C GLY A 166 -16.83 -11.47 -3.37
N LEU A 167 -16.12 -10.33 -3.44
CA LEU A 167 -16.33 -9.19 -2.56
C LEU A 167 -17.29 -8.17 -3.16
N THR A 168 -17.83 -7.31 -2.32
CA THR A 168 -18.79 -6.26 -2.70
C THR A 168 -18.17 -4.88 -2.57
N ARG A 169 -18.86 -3.85 -3.08
CA ARG A 169 -18.45 -2.45 -2.91
C ARG A 169 -18.21 -2.04 -1.45
N ARG A 170 -18.93 -2.67 -0.49
CA ARG A 170 -18.81 -2.36 0.94
C ARG A 170 -17.51 -2.86 1.54
N ASP A 171 -16.87 -3.82 0.90
CA ASP A 171 -15.65 -4.45 1.37
C ASP A 171 -14.40 -3.71 0.88
N ILE A 172 -14.55 -2.75 -0.07
CA ILE A 172 -13.44 -2.00 -0.64
C ILE A 172 -12.99 -0.92 0.35
N PRO A 173 -11.76 -1.00 0.89
CA PRO A 173 -11.22 0.05 1.74
C PRO A 173 -10.80 1.28 0.93
N MET A 174 -10.34 2.33 1.61
CA MET A 174 -9.68 3.45 0.96
C MET A 174 -8.41 2.97 0.26
N ALA A 175 -8.24 3.34 -1.00
CA ALA A 175 -7.09 2.92 -1.80
C ALA A 175 -5.85 3.77 -1.48
N LEU A 176 -4.68 3.10 -1.40
CA LEU A 176 -3.37 3.72 -1.51
C LEU A 176 -3.13 4.06 -2.98
N SER A 177 -2.86 5.33 -3.30
CA SER A 177 -2.48 5.72 -4.65
C SER A 177 -0.96 5.77 -4.78
N LEU A 178 -0.39 4.77 -5.43
CA LEU A 178 1.04 4.69 -5.74
C LEU A 178 1.37 5.67 -6.88
N PHE A 179 2.57 6.23 -6.85
CA PHE A 179 3.03 7.22 -7.84
C PHE A 179 2.10 8.43 -7.92
N ALA A 180 1.61 8.87 -6.76
CA ALA A 180 0.73 10.02 -6.61
C ALA A 180 1.40 11.05 -5.67
N PRO A 181 2.18 11.99 -6.21
CA PRO A 181 3.01 12.89 -5.43
C PRO A 181 2.20 14.04 -4.82
N VAL A 182 1.23 13.70 -4.00
CA VAL A 182 0.38 14.65 -3.27
C VAL A 182 1.11 15.17 -2.04
N ARG A 183 1.03 16.48 -1.80
CA ARG A 183 1.50 17.13 -0.57
C ARG A 183 0.39 17.96 0.03
N VAL A 184 0.31 17.93 1.36
CA VAL A 184 -0.57 18.82 2.13
C VAL A 184 0.22 20.09 2.44
N GLN A 185 -0.30 21.23 2.03
CA GLN A 185 0.28 22.54 2.26
C GLN A 185 0.01 23.01 3.70
N GLN A 186 0.66 24.08 4.11
CA GLN A 186 0.51 24.63 5.47
C GLN A 186 -0.92 25.09 5.79
N ASP A 187 -1.67 25.52 4.77
CA ASP A 187 -3.08 25.92 4.87
C ASP A 187 -4.06 24.74 4.77
N GLY A 188 -3.55 23.51 4.62
CA GLY A 188 -4.33 22.29 4.45
C GLY A 188 -4.70 21.97 3.00
N ALA A 189 -4.39 22.83 2.03
CA ALA A 189 -4.61 22.54 0.62
C ALA A 189 -3.74 21.38 0.14
N MET A 190 -4.26 20.58 -0.80
CA MET A 190 -3.50 19.50 -1.42
C MET A 190 -2.99 19.94 -2.79
N SER A 191 -1.72 19.61 -3.06
CA SER A 191 -1.06 19.97 -4.32
C SER A 191 -0.37 18.76 -4.94
N TRP A 192 -0.27 18.76 -6.26
CA TRP A 192 0.40 17.74 -7.06
C TRP A 192 1.82 18.18 -7.43
N HIS A 193 2.80 17.34 -7.15
CA HIS A 193 4.23 17.61 -7.34
C HIS A 193 4.84 16.63 -8.33
N ALA A 194 4.56 16.79 -9.61
CA ALA A 194 5.04 15.89 -10.68
C ALA A 194 6.57 15.77 -10.73
N ASP A 195 7.30 16.78 -10.25
CA ASP A 195 8.76 16.82 -10.14
C ASP A 195 9.34 15.76 -9.19
N LEU A 196 8.52 15.14 -8.36
CA LEU A 196 8.91 14.04 -7.48
C LEU A 196 8.88 12.66 -8.16
N LEU A 197 8.41 12.57 -9.39
CA LEU A 197 8.32 11.33 -10.15
C LEU A 197 9.37 11.30 -11.27
N ASN A 198 9.91 10.13 -11.51
CA ASN A 198 10.83 9.85 -12.61
C ASN A 198 10.27 8.79 -13.54
N GLY A 199 10.65 8.84 -14.81
CA GLY A 199 10.37 7.73 -15.72
C GLY A 199 11.09 6.45 -15.22
N GLY A 200 10.36 5.35 -15.10
CA GLY A 200 10.89 4.10 -14.59
C GLY A 200 10.78 3.92 -13.07
N ASP A 201 10.02 4.79 -12.37
CA ASP A 201 9.75 4.60 -10.94
C ASP A 201 9.08 3.26 -10.64
N TYR A 202 9.44 2.67 -9.49
CA TYR A 202 8.91 1.39 -9.04
C TYR A 202 8.77 1.32 -7.51
N VAL A 203 7.94 0.39 -7.09
CA VAL A 203 7.76 0.03 -5.68
C VAL A 203 7.67 -1.48 -5.55
N ASP A 204 8.30 -2.04 -4.52
CA ASP A 204 8.21 -3.44 -4.13
C ASP A 204 7.47 -3.55 -2.79
N LEU A 205 6.39 -4.33 -2.82
CA LEU A 205 5.51 -4.57 -1.67
C LEU A 205 5.54 -6.05 -1.32
N ARG A 206 6.17 -6.41 -0.18
CA ARG A 206 6.19 -7.79 0.30
C ARG A 206 4.97 -8.07 1.17
N ALA A 207 4.27 -9.16 0.88
CA ALA A 207 3.15 -9.64 1.67
C ALA A 207 3.62 -10.25 3.00
N GLU A 208 3.04 -9.79 4.11
CA GLU A 208 3.35 -10.30 5.45
C GLU A 208 2.24 -11.24 5.98
N MET A 209 1.32 -11.60 5.13
CA MET A 209 0.31 -12.66 5.22
C MET A 209 -0.25 -12.96 3.84
N ASP A 210 -1.07 -14.01 3.69
CA ASP A 210 -1.78 -14.25 2.42
C ASP A 210 -2.79 -13.13 2.17
N LEU A 211 -2.70 -12.47 1.01
CA LEU A 211 -3.51 -11.29 0.68
C LEU A 211 -4.23 -11.46 -0.65
N PHE A 212 -5.45 -10.95 -0.74
CA PHE A 212 -6.02 -10.51 -2.01
C PHE A 212 -5.57 -9.06 -2.25
N VAL A 213 -5.06 -8.80 -3.45
CA VAL A 213 -4.62 -7.46 -3.88
C VAL A 213 -5.38 -7.08 -5.14
N ALA A 214 -5.90 -5.86 -5.19
CA ALA A 214 -6.50 -5.29 -6.40
C ALA A 214 -5.87 -3.94 -6.72
N LEU A 215 -5.57 -3.74 -8.01
CA LEU A 215 -4.96 -2.55 -8.56
C LEU A 215 -5.87 -1.90 -9.59
N SER A 216 -5.83 -0.58 -9.68
CA SER A 216 -6.45 0.21 -10.75
C SER A 216 -5.46 1.21 -11.31
N ASN A 217 -5.14 1.08 -12.60
CA ASN A 217 -4.28 2.01 -13.33
C ASN A 217 -5.11 3.14 -13.94
N CYS A 218 -5.53 4.10 -13.12
CA CYS A 218 -6.30 5.27 -13.54
C CYS A 218 -5.67 6.55 -12.98
N PRO A 219 -5.76 7.68 -13.71
CA PRO A 219 -5.24 8.96 -13.24
C PRO A 219 -5.81 9.35 -11.87
N HIS A 220 -4.94 9.94 -11.05
CA HIS A 220 -5.33 10.46 -9.74
C HIS A 220 -6.20 11.74 -9.91
N PRO A 221 -7.14 12.03 -8.98
CA PRO A 221 -7.97 13.24 -9.07
C PRO A 221 -7.20 14.56 -9.17
N LEU A 222 -6.00 14.65 -8.61
CA LEU A 222 -5.12 15.82 -8.67
C LEU A 222 -4.09 15.78 -9.81
N ASP A 223 -3.99 14.71 -10.58
CA ASP A 223 -3.12 14.66 -11.74
C ASP A 223 -3.49 15.78 -12.73
N LEU A 224 -2.51 16.55 -13.17
CA LEU A 224 -2.72 17.73 -13.99
C LEU A 224 -2.89 17.44 -15.50
N SER A 225 -2.77 16.18 -15.91
CA SER A 225 -2.93 15.82 -17.33
C SER A 225 -4.32 16.19 -17.85
N PRO A 226 -4.42 16.95 -18.96
CA PRO A 226 -5.70 17.30 -19.56
C PRO A 226 -6.32 16.15 -20.38
N VAL A 227 -5.57 15.07 -20.60
CA VAL A 227 -5.98 13.95 -21.44
C VAL A 227 -5.98 12.67 -20.60
N PHE A 228 -7.03 11.85 -20.76
CA PHE A 228 -7.08 10.52 -20.16
C PHE A 228 -6.20 9.55 -20.95
N ALA A 229 -4.93 9.51 -20.62
CA ALA A 229 -3.95 8.64 -21.28
C ALA A 229 -2.92 8.07 -20.28
N PRO A 230 -3.36 7.33 -19.23
CA PRO A 230 -2.42 6.74 -18.30
C PRO A 230 -1.54 5.70 -19.01
N ALA A 231 -0.24 5.74 -18.77
CA ALA A 231 0.69 4.77 -19.33
C ALA A 231 0.42 3.36 -18.77
N PRO A 232 0.75 2.29 -19.50
CA PRO A 232 0.72 0.94 -18.94
C PRO A 232 1.76 0.79 -17.83
N VAL A 233 1.48 -0.09 -16.86
CA VAL A 233 2.40 -0.44 -15.78
C VAL A 233 2.71 -1.93 -15.81
N SER A 234 3.95 -2.29 -15.52
CA SER A 234 4.35 -3.69 -15.36
C SER A 234 4.16 -4.11 -13.91
N VAL A 235 3.61 -5.31 -13.70
CA VAL A 235 3.54 -5.99 -12.41
C VAL A 235 4.35 -7.27 -12.46
N THR A 236 5.14 -7.52 -11.41
CA THR A 236 5.95 -8.73 -11.29
C THR A 236 5.78 -9.30 -9.90
N ARG A 237 5.40 -10.59 -9.80
CA ARG A 237 5.41 -11.32 -8.54
C ARG A 237 6.69 -12.14 -8.45
N HIS A 238 7.34 -12.10 -7.29
CA HIS A 238 8.59 -12.83 -7.04
C HIS A 238 8.76 -13.07 -5.54
N VAL A 239 9.78 -13.80 -5.15
CA VAL A 239 10.11 -14.03 -3.75
C VAL A 239 11.48 -13.43 -3.46
N VAL A 240 11.54 -12.55 -2.45
CA VAL A 240 12.78 -12.09 -1.84
C VAL A 240 12.72 -12.42 -0.35
N PRO A 241 13.56 -13.33 0.14
CA PRO A 241 13.61 -13.64 1.56
C PRO A 241 13.88 -12.39 2.39
N ALA A 242 13.15 -12.21 3.49
CA ALA A 242 13.40 -11.12 4.40
C ALA A 242 14.81 -11.28 5.02
N ALA A 243 15.60 -10.22 5.00
CA ALA A 243 16.89 -10.19 5.70
C ALA A 243 16.66 -10.25 7.22
N ALA A 244 17.65 -10.76 7.96
CA ALA A 244 17.56 -10.84 9.42
C ALA A 244 17.42 -9.46 10.09
N ASP A 245 17.98 -8.43 9.46
CA ASP A 245 17.95 -7.03 9.90
C ASP A 245 16.96 -6.17 9.08
N ASP A 246 15.95 -6.79 8.49
CA ASP A 246 14.94 -6.13 7.65
C ASP A 246 14.42 -4.83 8.30
N ILE A 247 14.70 -3.72 7.64
CA ILE A 247 14.39 -2.38 8.12
C ILE A 247 12.89 -2.18 8.31
N SER A 248 12.04 -2.76 7.46
CA SER A 248 10.58 -2.64 7.59
C SER A 248 10.03 -3.34 8.83
N ARG A 249 10.77 -4.33 9.37
CA ARG A 249 10.40 -5.07 10.59
C ARG A 249 10.97 -4.45 11.87
N THR A 250 12.02 -3.63 11.74
CA THR A 250 12.83 -3.23 12.90
C THR A 250 12.98 -1.72 13.08
N ALA A 251 12.53 -0.90 12.12
CA ALA A 251 12.78 0.53 12.15
C ALA A 251 11.94 1.31 13.16
N THR A 252 10.72 0.84 13.45
CA THR A 252 9.79 1.57 14.32
C THR A 252 9.14 0.62 15.33
N ALA A 253 8.82 1.13 16.52
CA ALA A 253 8.11 0.37 17.55
C ALA A 253 6.74 -0.13 17.05
N GLU A 254 6.09 0.66 16.21
CA GLU A 254 4.78 0.34 15.64
C GLU A 254 4.87 -0.83 14.65
N ALA A 255 5.91 -0.87 13.80
CA ALA A 255 6.16 -1.99 12.90
C ALA A 255 6.42 -3.27 13.71
N ILE A 256 7.32 -3.22 14.70
CA ILE A 256 7.61 -4.36 15.60
C ILE A 256 6.31 -4.88 16.22
N ARG A 257 5.48 -4.00 16.77
CA ARG A 257 4.20 -4.38 17.38
C ARG A 257 3.23 -4.99 16.36
N GLY A 258 3.18 -4.45 15.14
CA GLY A 258 2.36 -5.00 14.06
C GLY A 258 2.76 -6.43 13.72
N PHE A 259 4.05 -6.73 13.64
CA PHE A 259 4.56 -8.09 13.42
C PHE A 259 4.32 -9.01 14.61
N GLU A 260 4.41 -8.51 15.84
CA GLU A 260 3.99 -9.27 17.02
C GLU A 260 2.50 -9.64 16.96
N ASN A 261 1.64 -8.73 16.46
CA ASN A 261 0.23 -9.01 16.24
C ASN A 261 0.01 -10.08 15.14
N ASN A 262 0.82 -10.07 14.05
CA ASN A 262 0.80 -11.13 13.04
C ASN A 262 1.13 -12.48 13.68
N ALA A 263 2.24 -12.59 14.40
CA ALA A 263 2.67 -13.81 15.06
C ALA A 263 1.63 -14.34 16.08
N PHE A 264 0.98 -13.43 16.83
CA PHE A 264 -0.08 -13.81 17.77
C PHE A 264 -1.32 -14.37 17.08
N ALA A 265 -1.63 -13.93 15.87
CA ALA A 265 -2.73 -14.42 15.07
C ALA A 265 -2.41 -15.71 14.28
N GLY A 266 -1.17 -16.22 14.38
CA GLY A 266 -0.73 -17.42 13.67
C GLY A 266 -0.47 -17.19 12.18
N VAL A 267 -0.01 -16.00 11.84
CA VAL A 267 0.36 -15.58 10.47
C VAL A 267 1.88 -15.59 10.31
#